data_8e74bdf2638c0091a117b4ded2c52087
#
_entry.id   8e74bdf2638c0091a117b4ded2c52087
#
_cell.length_a   1.000
_cell.length_b   1.000
_cell.length_c   1.000
_cell.angle_alpha   90.00
_cell.angle_beta   90.00
_cell.angle_gamma   90.00
#
_symmetry.space_group_name_H-M   'P 1'
#
loop_
_entity.id
_entity.type
_entity.pdbx_description
1 polymer ?
#
loop_
_entity_poly.entity_id
_entity_poly.type
_entity_poly.pdbx_seq_one_letter_code
_entity_poly.pdbx_strand_id
1 'polypeptide(L)'
;MKKIVVFLLLVSSLFPSGCTRPKQYADYSRHSCFDRTEIDSATLRNLEVLGRVWGFVKYHHPAFSDDRYDLDFELFELLPLVADTAPAARNEILAQWID
;
A
#
# COMPACT_ATOMS: atom_id res chain seq x y z
N MET A 1 -41.83 9.41 18.99
CA MET A 1 -41.81 8.31 18.01
C MET A 1 -41.05 8.64 16.76
N LYS A 2 -41.23 9.82 16.15
CA LYS A 2 -40.47 10.22 14.97
C LYS A 2 -38.93 10.30 15.19
N LYS A 3 -38.51 10.69 16.39
CA LYS A 3 -37.10 10.77 16.77
C LYS A 3 -36.41 9.40 16.84
N ILE A 4 -37.15 8.36 17.19
CA ILE A 4 -36.62 6.99 17.27
C ILE A 4 -36.40 6.42 15.86
N VAL A 5 -37.32 6.72 14.95
CA VAL A 5 -37.24 6.27 13.56
C VAL A 5 -36.04 6.93 12.85
N VAL A 6 -35.83 8.23 13.08
CA VAL A 6 -34.69 8.97 12.54
C VAL A 6 -33.38 8.46 13.13
N PHE A 7 -33.37 8.12 14.41
CA PHE A 7 -32.18 7.55 15.06
C PHE A 7 -31.84 6.15 14.52
N LEU A 8 -32.87 5.33 14.28
CA LEU A 8 -32.67 4.00 13.66
C LEU A 8 -32.11 4.09 12.23
N LEU A 9 -32.57 5.06 11.46
CA LEU A 9 -32.06 5.30 10.10
C LEU A 9 -30.62 5.78 10.13
N LEU A 10 -30.25 6.62 11.08
CA LEU A 10 -28.86 7.07 11.27
C LEU A 10 -27.92 5.93 11.70
N VAL A 11 -28.40 5.04 12.57
CA VAL A 11 -27.61 3.88 13.01
C VAL A 11 -27.38 2.90 11.84
N SER A 12 -28.37 2.71 10.98
CA SER A 12 -28.20 1.82 9.82
C SER A 12 -27.18 2.34 8.81
N SER A 13 -26.96 3.65 8.75
CA SER A 13 -25.96 4.25 7.86
C SER A 13 -24.52 4.17 8.44
N LEU A 14 -24.37 3.85 9.72
CA LEU A 14 -23.09 3.73 10.40
C LEU A 14 -22.44 2.34 10.23
N PHE A 15 -23.18 1.34 9.77
CA PHE A 15 -22.63 0.02 9.49
C PHE A 15 -22.10 -0.01 8.07
N PRO A 16 -20.75 -0.07 7.86
CA PRO A 16 -20.25 -0.30 6.53
C PRO A 16 -20.76 -1.63 6.03
N SER A 17 -21.26 -1.65 4.81
CA SER A 17 -21.55 -2.91 4.14
C SER A 17 -20.29 -3.77 4.21
N GLY A 18 -20.37 -4.98 4.75
CA GLY A 18 -19.23 -5.85 5.06
C GLY A 18 -18.49 -6.41 3.85
N CYS A 19 -18.48 -5.70 2.72
CA CYS A 19 -17.72 -6.10 1.55
C CYS A 19 -16.29 -5.55 1.64
N THR A 20 -15.32 -6.46 1.72
CA THR A 20 -13.92 -6.12 1.52
C THR A 20 -13.73 -5.73 0.06
N ARG A 21 -13.53 -4.44 -0.18
CA ARG A 21 -13.25 -3.96 -1.54
C ARG A 21 -11.76 -4.13 -1.85
N PRO A 22 -11.41 -4.50 -3.10
CA PRO A 22 -10.02 -4.41 -3.53
C PRO A 22 -9.50 -2.98 -3.37
N LYS A 23 -8.22 -2.87 -3.00
CA LYS A 23 -7.55 -1.57 -2.92
C LYS A 23 -7.51 -0.92 -4.30
N GLN A 24 -7.78 0.38 -4.34
CA GLN A 24 -7.68 1.16 -5.57
C GLN A 24 -6.27 1.72 -5.72
N TYR A 25 -5.73 1.65 -6.93
CA TYR A 25 -4.41 2.14 -7.28
C TYR A 25 -4.50 3.20 -8.38
N ALA A 26 -3.43 4.00 -8.50
CA ALA A 26 -3.23 4.79 -9.70
C ALA A 26 -3.09 3.89 -10.93
N ASP A 27 -3.24 4.44 -12.14
CA ASP A 27 -3.12 3.66 -13.37
C ASP A 27 -1.66 3.35 -13.68
N TYR A 28 -1.20 2.20 -13.24
CA TYR A 28 0.14 1.68 -13.52
C TYR A 28 0.19 0.72 -14.71
N SER A 29 -0.89 0.64 -15.50
CA SER A 29 -0.98 -0.37 -16.57
C SER A 29 0.06 -0.18 -17.67
N ARG A 30 0.62 1.02 -17.82
CA ARG A 30 1.60 1.35 -18.86
C ARG A 30 3.02 1.48 -18.33
N HIS A 31 3.19 1.99 -17.11
CA HIS A 31 4.50 2.16 -16.49
C HIS A 31 4.36 2.40 -14.99
N SER A 32 5.47 2.27 -14.28
CA SER A 32 5.51 2.39 -12.82
C SER A 32 5.30 3.81 -12.30
N CYS A 33 5.27 4.83 -13.16
CA CYS A 33 5.25 6.25 -12.80
C CYS A 33 6.46 6.68 -11.95
N PHE A 34 7.51 5.87 -11.96
CA PHE A 34 8.78 6.16 -11.28
C PHE A 34 9.86 6.27 -12.35
N ASP A 35 10.23 7.49 -12.68
CA ASP A 35 11.20 7.78 -13.73
C ASP A 35 12.41 8.49 -13.12
N ARG A 36 13.58 7.85 -13.26
CA ARG A 36 14.84 8.38 -12.78
C ARG A 36 15.96 8.09 -13.76
N THR A 37 16.66 9.13 -14.14
CA THR A 37 17.83 9.02 -15.03
C THR A 37 19.12 8.81 -14.26
N GLU A 38 19.19 9.28 -13.01
CA GLU A 38 20.36 9.14 -12.15
C GLU A 38 19.97 8.58 -10.80
N ILE A 39 20.73 7.58 -10.33
CA ILE A 39 20.53 6.94 -9.04
C ILE A 39 21.87 6.92 -8.31
N ASP A 40 21.95 7.58 -7.15
CA ASP A 40 23.13 7.53 -6.29
C ASP A 40 23.18 6.23 -5.48
N SER A 41 24.29 6.02 -4.76
CA SER A 41 24.48 4.79 -4.00
C SER A 41 23.48 4.64 -2.86
N ALA A 42 23.05 5.73 -2.24
CA ALA A 42 22.06 5.71 -1.16
C ALA A 42 20.68 5.32 -1.70
N THR A 43 20.26 5.90 -2.81
CA THR A 43 19.00 5.54 -3.49
C THR A 43 19.03 4.08 -3.95
N LEU A 44 20.13 3.63 -4.54
CA LEU A 44 20.29 2.24 -4.97
C LEU A 44 20.12 1.28 -3.78
N ARG A 45 20.72 1.61 -2.65
CA ARG A 45 20.59 0.81 -1.43
C ARG A 45 19.13 0.74 -0.96
N ASN A 46 18.43 1.87 -0.98
CA ASN A 46 17.01 1.91 -0.62
C ASN A 46 16.16 1.01 -1.53
N LEU A 47 16.41 1.07 -2.83
CA LEU A 47 15.68 0.26 -3.81
C LEU A 47 16.01 -1.23 -3.67
N GLU A 48 17.27 -1.56 -3.37
CA GLU A 48 17.68 -2.95 -3.10
C GLU A 48 16.93 -3.52 -1.88
N VAL A 49 16.88 -2.77 -0.78
CA VAL A 49 16.15 -3.20 0.42
C VAL A 49 14.66 -3.32 0.14
N LEU A 50 14.07 -2.36 -0.58
CA LEU A 50 12.67 -2.43 -0.99
C LEU A 50 12.38 -3.70 -1.79
N GLY A 51 13.20 -3.99 -2.78
CA GLY A 51 13.04 -5.19 -3.62
C GLY A 51 13.08 -6.48 -2.83
N ARG A 52 13.99 -6.59 -1.87
CA ARG A 52 14.11 -7.76 -0.99
C ARG A 52 12.90 -7.93 -0.08
N VAL A 53 12.44 -6.84 0.55
CA VAL A 53 11.28 -6.86 1.44
C VAL A 53 10.01 -7.16 0.64
N TRP A 54 9.81 -6.49 -0.48
CA TRP A 54 8.67 -6.71 -1.36
C TRP A 54 8.59 -8.17 -1.85
N GLY A 55 9.72 -8.72 -2.30
CA GLY A 55 9.79 -10.10 -2.77
C GLY A 55 9.47 -11.10 -1.67
N PHE A 56 9.98 -10.87 -0.45
CA PHE A 56 9.64 -11.70 0.70
C PHE A 56 8.15 -11.65 1.02
N VAL A 57 7.57 -10.45 1.06
CA VAL A 57 6.15 -10.27 1.37
C VAL A 57 5.27 -10.92 0.30
N LYS A 58 5.62 -10.76 -0.97
CA LYS A 58 4.86 -11.33 -2.08
C LYS A 58 4.70 -12.84 -1.97
N TYR A 59 5.74 -13.54 -1.54
CA TYR A 59 5.74 -15.00 -1.52
C TYR A 59 5.44 -15.61 -0.16
N HIS A 60 5.50 -14.85 0.92
CA HIS A 60 5.43 -15.40 2.28
C HIS A 60 4.38 -14.78 3.19
N HIS A 61 3.89 -13.58 2.89
CA HIS A 61 2.96 -12.89 3.79
C HIS A 61 1.51 -13.30 3.48
N PRO A 62 0.80 -13.92 4.45
CA PRO A 62 -0.53 -14.47 4.18
C PRO A 62 -1.59 -13.41 3.84
N ALA A 63 -1.46 -12.18 4.33
CA ALA A 63 -2.41 -11.11 4.03
C ALA A 63 -2.43 -10.71 2.56
N PHE A 64 -1.36 -11.01 1.82
CA PHE A 64 -1.24 -10.69 0.40
C PHE A 64 -1.51 -11.90 -0.51
N SER A 65 -2.04 -12.98 0.02
CA SER A 65 -2.39 -14.16 -0.78
C SER A 65 -3.76 -14.05 -1.44
N ASP A 66 -4.55 -13.04 -1.10
CA ASP A 66 -5.86 -12.79 -1.72
C ASP A 66 -5.80 -11.67 -2.76
N ASP A 67 -6.91 -11.51 -3.51
CA ASP A 67 -6.99 -10.59 -4.64
C ASP A 67 -7.24 -9.14 -4.25
N ARG A 68 -7.18 -8.78 -2.97
CA ARG A 68 -7.42 -7.40 -2.51
C ARG A 68 -6.29 -6.45 -2.87
N TYR A 69 -5.07 -6.99 -3.01
CA TYR A 69 -3.88 -6.20 -3.29
C TYR A 69 -3.20 -6.66 -4.56
N ASP A 70 -2.80 -5.72 -5.38
CA ASP A 70 -1.88 -5.96 -6.49
C ASP A 70 -0.48 -5.63 -6.00
N LEU A 71 0.34 -6.65 -5.76
CA LEU A 71 1.67 -6.45 -5.18
C LEU A 71 2.65 -5.73 -6.11
N ASP A 72 2.48 -5.87 -7.41
CA ASP A 72 3.28 -5.11 -8.36
C ASP A 72 2.95 -3.63 -8.27
N PHE A 73 1.68 -3.28 -8.15
CA PHE A 73 1.24 -1.89 -7.96
C PHE A 73 1.61 -1.37 -6.57
N GLU A 74 1.59 -2.21 -5.55
CA GLU A 74 2.12 -1.86 -4.22
C GLU A 74 3.60 -1.45 -4.31
N LEU A 75 4.39 -2.20 -5.06
CA LEU A 75 5.79 -1.85 -5.31
C LEU A 75 5.91 -0.48 -5.96
N PHE A 76 5.10 -0.19 -6.97
CA PHE A 76 5.12 1.08 -7.67
C PHE A 76 4.77 2.26 -6.76
N GLU A 77 3.85 2.07 -5.82
CA GLU A 77 3.53 3.09 -4.83
C GLU A 77 4.67 3.33 -3.84
N LEU A 78 5.40 2.27 -3.47
CA LEU A 78 6.50 2.36 -2.51
C LEU A 78 7.76 2.99 -3.10
N LEU A 79 7.99 2.85 -4.40
CA LEU A 79 9.21 3.36 -5.05
C LEU A 79 9.50 4.83 -4.74
N PRO A 80 8.57 5.78 -4.97
CA PRO A 80 8.85 7.18 -4.69
C PRO A 80 8.94 7.50 -3.19
N LEU A 81 8.29 6.71 -2.34
CA LEU A 81 8.32 6.92 -0.90
C LEU A 81 9.65 6.50 -0.29
N VAL A 82 10.28 5.46 -0.84
CA VAL A 82 11.48 4.82 -0.27
C VAL A 82 12.77 5.34 -0.90
N ALA A 83 12.73 5.73 -2.17
CA ALA A 83 13.93 5.99 -2.97
C ALA A 83 14.91 7.00 -2.33
N ASP A 84 14.40 8.10 -1.78
CA ASP A 84 15.22 9.21 -1.28
C ASP A 84 15.18 9.37 0.23
N THR A 85 14.68 8.38 0.96
CA THR A 85 14.57 8.47 2.42
C THR A 85 15.87 8.04 3.11
N ALA A 86 16.08 8.55 4.33
CA ALA A 86 17.13 8.03 5.21
C ALA A 86 16.84 6.57 5.60
N PRO A 87 17.89 5.76 5.90
CA PRO A 87 17.68 4.33 6.22
C PRO A 87 16.66 4.06 7.33
N ALA A 88 16.64 4.87 8.38
CA ALA A 88 15.67 4.72 9.48
C ALA A 88 14.24 4.97 9.01
N ALA A 89 14.01 6.03 8.23
CA ALA A 89 12.70 6.35 7.67
C ALA A 89 12.25 5.29 6.67
N ARG A 90 13.15 4.80 5.82
CA ARG A 90 12.88 3.69 4.91
C ARG A 90 12.39 2.46 5.65
N ASN A 91 13.08 2.08 6.71
CA ASN A 91 12.72 0.89 7.48
C ASN A 91 11.34 1.04 8.13
N GLU A 92 11.02 2.23 8.62
CA GLU A 92 9.71 2.51 9.20
C GLU A 92 8.58 2.46 8.15
N ILE A 93 8.79 3.03 6.97
CA ILE A 93 7.85 2.95 5.86
C ILE A 93 7.54 1.51 5.52
N LEU A 94 8.57 0.68 5.38
CA LEU A 94 8.40 -0.74 5.05
C LEU A 94 7.72 -1.52 6.18
N ALA A 95 8.05 -1.23 7.44
CA ALA A 95 7.40 -1.87 8.58
C ALA A 95 5.90 -1.54 8.63
N GLN A 96 5.53 -0.29 8.40
CA GLN A 96 4.12 0.12 8.35
C GLN A 96 3.38 -0.52 7.17
N TRP A 97 4.04 -0.67 6.05
CA TRP A 97 3.44 -1.32 4.89
C TRP A 97 3.12 -2.79 5.14
N ILE A 98 3.98 -3.49 5.86
CA ILE A 98 3.79 -4.92 6.19
C ILE A 98 2.66 -5.13 7.21
N ASP A 99 2.47 -4.19 8.11
CA ASP A 99 1.40 -4.26 9.10
C ASP A 99 0.03 -4.02 8.45
#